data_19645e0dc018db586f40ee4c483e9a9a
#
_entry.id   19645e0dc018db586f40ee4c483e9a9a
#
_cell.length_a   1.000
_cell.length_b   1.000
_cell.length_c   1.000
_cell.angle_alpha   90.00
_cell.angle_beta   90.00
_cell.angle_gamma   90.00
#
_symmetry.space_group_name_H-M   'P 1'
#
loop_
_entity.id
_entity.type
_entity.pdbx_description
1 polymer ?
#
loop_
_entity_poly.entity_id
_entity_poly.type
_entity_poly.pdbx_seq_one_letter_code
_entity_poly.pdbx_strand_id
1 'polypeptide(L)'
;MRFSVLCLAGFFCVLAGLPALEAKEVQTVKISRFSAKKYGDKPFVVTAKSSSKLPASIFVNGPASVDKKGKITIKGAGMVRVFAVQMGNEQFMPAKPEMVTVEIAKASLVVRAVDKKMKEGEKHPDFTVTYKGFVNGESVENLTKPAIAKLVEAGKGKRKKHKIVPSGSESRNYSFKYVSGDLEITRKKKSFFGQN
;
A
#
# COMPACT_ATOMS: atom_id res chain seq x y z
N MET A 1 41.84 -89.49 38.86
CA MET A 1 42.06 -88.07 38.52
C MET A 1 40.84 -87.62 37.84
N ARG A 2 40.06 -86.72 38.43
CA ARG A 2 38.80 -86.24 37.92
C ARG A 2 38.99 -84.74 37.55
N PHE A 3 38.86 -84.40 36.27
CA PHE A 3 38.86 -83.03 35.81
C PHE A 3 37.45 -82.45 35.94
N SER A 4 37.30 -81.40 36.75
CA SER A 4 36.08 -80.57 36.83
C SER A 4 36.00 -79.72 35.66
N VAL A 5 34.86 -79.75 34.98
CA VAL A 5 34.52 -78.81 33.85
C VAL A 5 33.86 -77.59 34.51
N LEU A 6 34.51 -76.40 34.33
CA LEU A 6 34.01 -75.13 34.74
C LEU A 6 33.06 -74.59 33.70
N CYS A 7 31.80 -74.45 34.07
CA CYS A 7 30.76 -73.89 33.18
C CYS A 7 30.90 -72.35 33.12
N LEU A 8 31.27 -71.80 31.98
CA LEU A 8 31.39 -70.36 31.71
C LEU A 8 30.02 -69.84 31.30
N ALA A 9 29.32 -69.18 32.23
CA ALA A 9 28.05 -68.49 31.92
C ALA A 9 28.32 -67.25 31.05
N GLY A 10 27.90 -67.30 29.77
CA GLY A 10 27.97 -66.18 28.87
C GLY A 10 27.02 -65.08 29.28
N PHE A 11 27.58 -63.91 29.60
CA PHE A 11 26.82 -62.69 29.86
C PHE A 11 26.43 -62.07 28.48
N PHE A 12 25.21 -62.35 28.04
CA PHE A 12 24.64 -61.75 26.83
C PHE A 12 24.25 -60.30 27.14
N CYS A 13 25.16 -59.36 26.87
CA CYS A 13 24.88 -57.91 26.98
C CYS A 13 23.96 -57.54 25.87
N VAL A 14 22.65 -57.42 26.16
CA VAL A 14 21.68 -56.81 25.27
C VAL A 14 21.98 -55.31 25.23
N LEU A 15 22.76 -54.87 24.27
CA LEU A 15 22.82 -53.43 23.87
C LEU A 15 21.43 -53.06 23.36
N ALA A 16 20.56 -52.62 24.25
CA ALA A 16 19.35 -51.91 23.86
C ALA A 16 19.79 -50.71 23.01
N GLY A 17 19.53 -50.73 21.72
CA GLY A 17 19.86 -49.67 20.79
C GLY A 17 19.20 -48.39 21.27
N LEU A 18 20.01 -47.46 21.75
CA LEU A 18 19.56 -46.07 21.94
C LEU A 18 19.06 -45.59 20.58
N PRO A 19 17.83 -45.00 20.51
CA PRO A 19 17.37 -44.42 19.26
C PRO A 19 18.38 -43.36 18.84
N ALA A 20 18.95 -43.54 17.65
CA ALA A 20 19.84 -42.54 17.08
C ALA A 20 19.06 -41.22 17.01
N LEU A 21 19.55 -40.19 17.70
CA LEU A 21 18.99 -38.84 17.59
C LEU A 21 19.26 -38.35 16.18
N GLU A 22 18.32 -38.60 15.27
CA GLU A 22 18.46 -38.12 13.88
C GLU A 22 18.49 -36.59 13.88
N ALA A 23 19.55 -36.03 13.29
CA ALA A 23 19.68 -34.57 13.14
C ALA A 23 18.58 -34.08 12.20
N LYS A 24 17.84 -33.05 12.64
CA LYS A 24 16.78 -32.43 11.82
C LYS A 24 17.34 -31.85 10.53
N GLU A 25 16.63 -32.03 9.45
CA GLU A 25 16.98 -31.50 8.13
C GLU A 25 16.79 -29.97 8.06
N VAL A 26 17.71 -29.32 7.35
CA VAL A 26 17.61 -27.87 7.07
C VAL A 26 16.62 -27.63 5.94
N GLN A 27 15.78 -26.61 6.09
CA GLN A 27 14.81 -26.19 5.07
C GLN A 27 14.85 -24.70 4.80
N THR A 28 14.25 -24.31 3.67
CA THR A 28 14.09 -22.91 3.25
C THR A 28 12.61 -22.59 3.04
N VAL A 29 12.25 -21.33 3.14
CA VAL A 29 10.91 -20.81 2.77
C VAL A 29 11.07 -19.74 1.70
N LYS A 30 10.14 -19.69 0.73
CA LYS A 30 10.13 -18.73 -0.38
C LYS A 30 8.76 -18.09 -0.55
N ILE A 31 8.74 -16.76 -0.69
CA ILE A 31 7.53 -15.98 -0.96
C ILE A 31 7.30 -15.92 -2.48
N SER A 32 6.05 -16.13 -2.92
CA SER A 32 5.68 -15.95 -4.32
C SER A 32 5.83 -14.48 -4.74
N ARG A 33 6.26 -14.27 -5.99
CA ARG A 33 6.33 -12.92 -6.58
C ARG A 33 4.92 -12.36 -6.77
N PHE A 34 4.79 -11.05 -6.60
CA PHE A 34 3.57 -10.29 -6.90
C PHE A 34 3.92 -8.94 -7.55
N SER A 35 2.96 -8.38 -8.29
CA SER A 35 3.14 -7.11 -9.02
C SER A 35 3.13 -5.90 -8.07
N ALA A 36 3.69 -4.77 -8.55
CA ALA A 36 3.56 -3.47 -7.88
C ALA A 36 2.08 -3.16 -7.55
N LYS A 37 1.86 -2.49 -6.44
CA LYS A 37 0.54 -2.17 -5.90
C LYS A 37 0.41 -0.69 -5.60
N LYS A 38 -0.83 -0.20 -5.64
CA LYS A 38 -1.17 1.16 -5.23
C LYS A 38 -2.38 1.14 -4.30
N TYR A 39 -2.55 2.20 -3.56
CA TYR A 39 -3.73 2.40 -2.73
C TYR A 39 -5.01 2.35 -3.56
N GLY A 40 -6.01 1.60 -3.10
CA GLY A 40 -7.24 1.33 -3.83
C GLY A 40 -7.23 0.09 -4.73
N ASP A 41 -6.09 -0.59 -4.91
CA ASP A 41 -6.07 -1.87 -5.60
C ASP A 41 -6.83 -2.93 -4.80
N LYS A 42 -7.46 -3.88 -5.52
CA LYS A 42 -8.16 -5.01 -4.92
C LYS A 42 -7.20 -5.86 -4.07
N PRO A 43 -7.70 -6.50 -3.00
CA PRO A 43 -6.92 -7.47 -2.24
C PRO A 43 -6.30 -8.54 -3.15
N PHE A 44 -5.08 -8.98 -2.82
CA PHE A 44 -4.33 -9.97 -3.59
C PHE A 44 -3.79 -11.07 -2.69
N VAL A 45 -3.53 -12.24 -3.26
CA VAL A 45 -3.02 -13.40 -2.50
C VAL A 45 -1.51 -13.51 -2.69
N VAL A 46 -0.80 -13.71 -1.58
CA VAL A 46 0.61 -14.07 -1.53
C VAL A 46 0.70 -15.48 -0.95
N THR A 47 1.54 -16.31 -1.53
CA THR A 47 1.79 -17.67 -1.04
C THR A 47 3.24 -17.81 -0.62
N ALA A 48 3.50 -18.66 0.37
CA ALA A 48 4.83 -19.07 0.76
C ALA A 48 4.97 -20.59 0.59
N LYS A 49 6.11 -21.04 0.08
CA LYS A 49 6.42 -22.45 -0.08
C LYS A 49 7.70 -22.78 0.66
N SER A 50 7.70 -23.87 1.44
CA SER A 50 8.89 -24.42 2.05
C SER A 50 9.48 -25.53 1.16
N SER A 51 10.80 -25.76 1.27
CA SER A 51 11.45 -26.89 0.60
C SER A 51 10.98 -28.25 1.14
N SER A 52 10.60 -28.29 2.41
CA SER A 52 10.04 -29.46 3.08
C SER A 52 8.56 -29.75 2.73
N LYS A 53 7.89 -28.87 1.96
CA LYS A 53 6.45 -28.90 1.67
C LYS A 53 5.55 -28.67 2.91
N LEU A 54 6.11 -28.40 4.09
CA LEU A 54 5.35 -28.01 5.27
C LEU A 54 4.67 -26.65 5.05
N PRO A 55 3.48 -26.42 5.65
CA PRO A 55 2.76 -25.16 5.51
C PRO A 55 3.55 -24.01 6.14
N ALA A 56 3.70 -22.89 5.41
CA ALA A 56 4.33 -21.68 5.88
C ALA A 56 3.26 -20.62 6.21
N SER A 57 3.50 -19.85 7.25
CA SER A 57 2.66 -18.72 7.66
C SER A 57 3.17 -17.41 7.07
N ILE A 58 2.23 -16.52 6.69
CA ILE A 58 2.54 -15.19 6.15
C ILE A 58 2.10 -14.13 7.16
N PHE A 59 2.97 -13.17 7.41
CA PHE A 59 2.73 -12.00 8.25
C PHE A 59 3.05 -10.74 7.46
N VAL A 60 2.38 -9.64 7.79
CA VAL A 60 2.64 -8.33 7.19
C VAL A 60 2.85 -7.27 8.26
N ASN A 61 3.74 -6.32 7.96
CA ASN A 61 3.98 -5.13 8.75
C ASN A 61 3.90 -3.91 7.84
N GLY A 62 3.18 -2.87 8.24
CA GLY A 62 2.92 -1.68 7.44
C GLY A 62 1.42 -1.45 7.19
N PRO A 63 1.05 -0.56 6.25
CA PRO A 63 -0.34 -0.20 6.01
C PRO A 63 -1.12 -1.26 5.21
N ALA A 64 -1.10 -2.50 5.67
CA ALA A 64 -1.82 -3.64 5.10
C ALA A 64 -2.19 -4.64 6.19
N SER A 65 -3.12 -5.55 5.91
CA SER A 65 -3.46 -6.70 6.74
C SER A 65 -3.44 -7.98 5.89
N VAL A 66 -3.18 -9.12 6.52
CA VAL A 66 -3.20 -10.43 5.88
C VAL A 66 -4.15 -11.37 6.63
N ASP A 67 -4.89 -12.19 5.91
CA ASP A 67 -5.72 -13.23 6.47
C ASP A 67 -4.99 -14.60 6.52
N LYS A 68 -5.62 -15.61 7.12
CA LYS A 68 -5.07 -16.97 7.24
C LYS A 68 -4.82 -17.67 5.89
N LYS A 69 -5.41 -17.17 4.79
CA LYS A 69 -5.24 -17.69 3.42
C LYS A 69 -4.16 -16.94 2.63
N GLY A 70 -3.43 -16.01 3.27
CA GLY A 70 -2.42 -15.19 2.60
C GLY A 70 -2.99 -14.06 1.74
N LYS A 71 -4.28 -13.71 1.88
CA LYS A 71 -4.92 -12.61 1.19
C LYS A 71 -4.57 -11.30 1.89
N ILE A 72 -3.82 -10.46 1.19
CA ILE A 72 -3.38 -9.14 1.66
C ILE A 72 -4.40 -8.08 1.24
N THR A 73 -4.85 -7.29 2.20
CA THR A 73 -5.73 -6.13 2.00
C THR A 73 -4.95 -4.86 2.30
N ILE A 74 -4.87 -3.95 1.31
CA ILE A 74 -4.18 -2.67 1.42
C ILE A 74 -5.03 -1.70 2.25
N LYS A 75 -4.44 -1.12 3.31
CA LYS A 75 -5.07 -0.15 4.21
C LYS A 75 -4.57 1.29 4.00
N GLY A 76 -3.44 1.44 3.30
CA GLY A 76 -2.85 2.74 3.02
C GLY A 76 -1.65 2.65 2.09
N ALA A 77 -1.18 3.80 1.60
CA ALA A 77 0.06 3.91 0.86
C ALA A 77 1.27 3.87 1.81
N GLY A 78 2.41 3.38 1.31
CA GLY A 78 3.67 3.28 2.04
C GLY A 78 4.29 1.91 1.98
N MET A 79 5.35 1.71 2.79
CA MET A 79 6.13 0.47 2.81
C MET A 79 5.41 -0.63 3.56
N VAL A 80 5.27 -1.79 2.92
CA VAL A 80 4.74 -3.03 3.52
C VAL A 80 5.84 -4.08 3.47
N ARG A 81 6.11 -4.72 4.63
CA ARG A 81 7.01 -5.87 4.73
C ARG A 81 6.18 -7.14 4.88
N VAL A 82 6.42 -8.10 4.00
CA VAL A 82 5.77 -9.41 4.00
C VAL A 82 6.80 -10.43 4.47
N PHE A 83 6.47 -11.19 5.50
CA PHE A 83 7.32 -12.22 6.08
C PHE A 83 6.68 -13.59 5.86
N ALA A 84 7.50 -14.56 5.47
CA ALA A 84 7.15 -15.96 5.48
C ALA A 84 7.94 -16.68 6.57
N VAL A 85 7.25 -17.45 7.40
CA VAL A 85 7.82 -18.21 8.52
C VAL A 85 7.37 -19.65 8.43
N GLN A 86 8.30 -20.58 8.66
CA GLN A 86 8.03 -22.01 8.79
C GLN A 86 8.79 -22.55 10.01
N MET A 87 8.05 -23.09 11.00
CA MET A 87 8.56 -23.42 12.34
C MET A 87 9.24 -24.79 12.44
N GLY A 88 9.27 -25.56 11.33
CA GLY A 88 9.77 -26.94 11.35
C GLY A 88 8.78 -27.91 11.99
N ASN A 89 9.27 -29.13 12.20
CA ASN A 89 8.59 -30.22 12.91
C ASN A 89 9.64 -31.16 13.53
N GLU A 90 9.31 -32.39 13.79
CA GLU A 90 10.26 -33.37 14.32
C GLU A 90 11.39 -33.69 13.35
N GLN A 91 11.13 -33.65 12.05
CA GLN A 91 12.06 -34.01 10.98
C GLN A 91 12.85 -32.80 10.44
N PHE A 92 12.25 -31.62 10.40
CA PHE A 92 12.83 -30.39 9.83
C PHE A 92 13.09 -29.32 10.88
N MET A 93 14.23 -28.62 10.76
CA MET A 93 14.52 -27.43 11.55
C MET A 93 13.62 -26.26 11.08
N PRO A 94 13.38 -25.22 11.96
CA PRO A 94 12.75 -23.99 11.51
C PRO A 94 13.50 -23.38 10.31
N ALA A 95 12.75 -22.93 9.29
CA ALA A 95 13.36 -22.20 8.18
C ALA A 95 13.77 -20.79 8.60
N LYS A 96 14.88 -20.29 8.03
CA LYS A 96 15.18 -18.86 8.15
C LYS A 96 14.03 -18.08 7.51
N PRO A 97 13.40 -17.11 8.24
CA PRO A 97 12.32 -16.32 7.68
C PRO A 97 12.75 -15.58 6.40
N GLU A 98 11.90 -15.61 5.37
CA GLU A 98 12.07 -14.76 4.19
C GLU A 98 11.25 -13.48 4.35
N MET A 99 11.81 -12.35 3.93
CA MET A 99 11.15 -11.06 3.95
C MET A 99 11.21 -10.40 2.58
N VAL A 100 10.06 -9.92 2.11
CA VAL A 100 9.93 -9.09 0.90
C VAL A 100 9.35 -7.76 1.30
N THR A 101 9.98 -6.68 0.86
CA THR A 101 9.46 -5.31 1.04
C THR A 101 8.82 -4.84 -0.25
N VAL A 102 7.62 -4.26 -0.15
CA VAL A 102 6.88 -3.68 -1.27
C VAL A 102 6.41 -2.28 -0.90
N GLU A 103 6.57 -1.35 -1.82
CA GLU A 103 5.99 -0.01 -1.70
C GLU A 103 4.58 -0.03 -2.31
N ILE A 104 3.60 0.35 -1.50
CA ILE A 104 2.24 0.63 -1.96
C ILE A 104 2.19 2.10 -2.40
N ALA A 105 2.15 2.32 -3.71
CA ALA A 105 2.11 3.66 -4.27
C ALA A 105 0.83 4.42 -3.88
N LYS A 106 0.90 5.75 -3.84
CA LYS A 106 -0.29 6.59 -3.63
C LYS A 106 -1.25 6.49 -4.82
N ALA A 107 -2.55 6.55 -4.56
CA ALA A 107 -3.57 6.71 -5.59
C ALA A 107 -3.50 8.13 -6.20
N SER A 108 -3.80 8.27 -7.49
CA SER A 108 -3.83 9.58 -8.14
C SER A 108 -5.19 10.24 -7.97
N LEU A 109 -5.21 11.46 -7.43
CA LEU A 109 -6.42 12.26 -7.24
C LEU A 109 -6.32 13.56 -8.05
N VAL A 110 -7.24 13.76 -8.99
CA VAL A 110 -7.32 14.98 -9.79
C VAL A 110 -8.16 15.99 -9.03
N VAL A 111 -7.59 17.18 -8.81
CA VAL A 111 -8.25 18.33 -8.19
C VAL A 111 -8.42 19.40 -9.26
N ARG A 112 -9.67 19.70 -9.65
CA ARG A 112 -9.98 20.68 -10.66
C ARG A 112 -10.70 21.88 -10.05
N ALA A 113 -10.21 23.09 -10.33
CA ALA A 113 -10.94 24.30 -10.03
C ALA A 113 -12.14 24.45 -10.97
N VAL A 114 -13.27 24.89 -10.43
CA VAL A 114 -14.50 25.14 -11.20
C VAL A 114 -14.40 26.49 -11.89
N ASP A 115 -14.71 26.52 -13.18
CA ASP A 115 -14.78 27.77 -13.96
C ASP A 115 -15.85 28.70 -13.37
N LYS A 116 -15.58 30.00 -13.33
CA LYS A 116 -16.48 31.03 -12.82
C LYS A 116 -16.62 32.19 -13.81
N LYS A 117 -17.73 32.92 -13.68
CA LYS A 117 -17.99 34.15 -14.43
C LYS A 117 -18.37 35.25 -13.45
N MET A 118 -17.96 36.48 -13.75
CA MET A 118 -18.33 37.69 -13.03
C MET A 118 -18.41 38.89 -13.96
N LYS A 119 -19.07 39.96 -13.55
CA LYS A 119 -19.03 41.24 -14.25
C LYS A 119 -17.89 42.10 -13.71
N GLU A 120 -17.36 42.96 -14.58
CA GLU A 120 -16.34 43.92 -14.17
C GLU A 120 -16.81 44.81 -13.04
N GLY A 121 -16.01 44.93 -11.95
CA GLY A 121 -16.32 45.68 -10.75
C GLY A 121 -17.19 44.95 -9.69
N GLU A 122 -17.55 43.68 -9.92
CA GLU A 122 -18.20 42.88 -8.91
C GLU A 122 -17.16 42.23 -7.97
N LYS A 123 -17.61 41.85 -6.76
CA LYS A 123 -16.79 41.04 -5.84
C LYS A 123 -16.52 39.67 -6.46
N HIS A 124 -15.29 39.16 -6.28
CA HIS A 124 -14.94 37.81 -6.72
C HIS A 124 -15.87 36.78 -6.12
N PRO A 125 -16.38 35.82 -6.92
CA PRO A 125 -17.15 34.69 -6.41
C PRO A 125 -16.25 33.75 -5.60
N ASP A 126 -16.84 32.94 -4.75
CA ASP A 126 -16.12 31.88 -4.06
C ASP A 126 -15.58 30.85 -5.07
N PHE A 127 -14.29 30.59 -4.98
CA PHE A 127 -13.63 29.62 -5.84
C PHE A 127 -13.73 28.24 -5.21
N THR A 128 -14.31 27.32 -5.95
CA THR A 128 -14.55 25.93 -5.53
C THR A 128 -13.74 24.96 -6.36
N VAL A 129 -13.49 23.76 -5.80
CA VAL A 129 -12.81 22.67 -6.47
C VAL A 129 -13.66 21.41 -6.50
N THR A 130 -13.39 20.56 -7.49
CA THR A 130 -13.94 19.21 -7.58
C THR A 130 -12.82 18.19 -7.55
N TYR A 131 -13.13 17.00 -7.06
CA TYR A 131 -12.18 15.90 -6.93
C TYR A 131 -12.62 14.71 -7.79
N LYS A 132 -11.67 14.07 -8.48
CA LYS A 132 -11.93 12.85 -9.25
C LYS A 132 -10.80 11.84 -9.01
N GLY A 133 -11.16 10.64 -8.54
CA GLY A 133 -10.21 9.54 -8.34
C GLY A 133 -10.12 9.05 -6.90
N PHE A 134 -11.06 9.40 -6.02
CA PHE A 134 -11.18 8.74 -4.73
C PHE A 134 -11.42 7.24 -4.92
N VAL A 135 -10.82 6.45 -4.05
CA VAL A 135 -10.93 4.98 -4.02
C VAL A 135 -11.52 4.55 -2.67
N ASN A 136 -11.91 3.29 -2.56
CA ASN A 136 -12.47 2.69 -1.33
C ASN A 136 -13.72 3.40 -0.75
N GLY A 137 -14.47 4.15 -1.57
CA GLY A 137 -15.63 4.93 -1.10
C GLY A 137 -15.26 6.20 -0.31
N GLU A 138 -14.00 6.64 -0.38
CA GLU A 138 -13.53 7.85 0.31
C GLU A 138 -14.01 9.14 -0.37
N SER A 139 -13.93 10.24 0.38
CA SER A 139 -14.34 11.58 -0.03
C SER A 139 -13.30 12.63 0.40
N VAL A 140 -13.61 13.90 0.22
CA VAL A 140 -12.77 15.02 0.66
C VAL A 140 -12.50 15.01 2.17
N GLU A 141 -13.40 14.47 2.96
CA GLU A 141 -13.28 14.35 4.41
C GLU A 141 -12.14 13.41 4.86
N ASN A 142 -11.72 12.50 3.99
CA ASN A 142 -10.60 11.59 4.25
C ASN A 142 -9.23 12.20 3.92
N LEU A 143 -9.18 13.43 3.38
CA LEU A 143 -7.93 14.14 3.16
C LEU A 143 -7.43 14.76 4.46
N THR A 144 -6.11 14.75 4.66
CA THR A 144 -5.47 15.46 5.76
C THR A 144 -5.74 16.95 5.64
N LYS A 145 -5.74 17.47 4.39
CA LYS A 145 -6.07 18.86 4.08
C LYS A 145 -6.71 18.93 2.70
N PRO A 146 -7.91 19.51 2.58
CA PRO A 146 -8.54 19.75 1.28
C PRO A 146 -7.81 20.85 0.51
N ALA A 147 -8.02 20.88 -0.81
CA ALA A 147 -7.49 21.94 -1.66
C ALA A 147 -8.19 23.27 -1.41
N ILE A 148 -7.43 24.35 -1.57
CA ILE A 148 -7.95 25.71 -1.72
C ILE A 148 -7.74 26.16 -3.17
N ALA A 149 -8.62 27.02 -3.68
CA ALA A 149 -8.50 27.63 -4.99
C ALA A 149 -8.24 29.13 -4.86
N LYS A 150 -7.28 29.63 -5.62
CA LYS A 150 -6.93 31.07 -5.62
C LYS A 150 -6.92 31.61 -7.06
N LEU A 151 -7.28 32.89 -7.20
CA LEU A 151 -7.14 33.59 -8.47
C LEU A 151 -5.67 33.89 -8.74
N VAL A 152 -5.22 33.59 -9.93
CA VAL A 152 -3.90 33.96 -10.44
C VAL A 152 -4.08 34.64 -11.79
N GLU A 153 -3.56 35.85 -11.92
CA GLU A 153 -3.51 36.56 -13.20
C GLU A 153 -2.31 36.09 -14.01
N ALA A 154 -2.55 35.68 -15.23
CA ALA A 154 -1.50 35.24 -16.17
C ALA A 154 -1.55 36.09 -17.44
N GLY A 155 -0.39 36.54 -17.94
CA GLY A 155 -0.24 37.32 -19.14
C GLY A 155 -0.06 38.82 -18.88
N LYS A 156 0.21 39.59 -19.94
CA LYS A 156 0.49 41.04 -19.90
C LYS A 156 -0.53 41.81 -20.73
N GLY A 157 -0.84 43.05 -20.29
CA GLY A 157 -1.68 44.01 -21.02
C GLY A 157 -3.15 43.57 -21.18
N LYS A 158 -3.76 43.86 -22.33
CA LYS A 158 -5.18 43.59 -22.62
C LYS A 158 -5.53 42.08 -22.74
N ARG A 159 -4.54 41.18 -22.75
CA ARG A 159 -4.74 39.72 -22.87
C ARG A 159 -4.52 39.01 -21.53
N LYS A 160 -4.76 39.64 -20.39
CA LYS A 160 -4.72 39.00 -19.09
C LYS A 160 -5.75 37.87 -19.06
N LYS A 161 -5.27 36.68 -18.67
CA LYS A 161 -6.12 35.52 -18.38
C LYS A 161 -6.23 35.39 -16.88
N HIS A 162 -7.45 35.23 -16.39
CA HIS A 162 -7.71 35.01 -14.99
C HIS A 162 -7.91 33.52 -14.77
N LYS A 163 -6.93 32.90 -14.09
CA LYS A 163 -6.94 31.45 -13.79
C LYS A 163 -7.29 31.22 -12.32
N ILE A 164 -8.15 30.25 -12.09
CA ILE A 164 -8.45 29.76 -10.75
C ILE A 164 -7.55 28.54 -10.53
N VAL A 165 -6.57 28.63 -9.62
CA VAL A 165 -5.54 27.62 -9.42
C VAL A 165 -5.77 26.90 -8.10
N PRO A 166 -6.07 25.58 -8.12
CA PRO A 166 -6.18 24.77 -6.92
C PRO A 166 -4.80 24.40 -6.38
N SER A 167 -4.66 24.31 -5.07
CA SER A 167 -3.41 23.94 -4.40
C SER A 167 -3.63 23.53 -2.95
N GLY A 168 -2.58 23.01 -2.30
CA GLY A 168 -2.51 22.83 -0.86
C GLY A 168 -3.19 21.59 -0.30
N SER A 169 -3.59 20.63 -1.15
CA SER A 169 -4.09 19.33 -0.66
C SER A 169 -2.98 18.50 -0.02
N GLU A 170 -3.31 17.81 1.07
CA GLU A 170 -2.42 16.88 1.73
C GLU A 170 -3.13 15.55 2.00
N SER A 171 -2.44 14.44 1.75
CA SER A 171 -2.89 13.10 2.08
C SER A 171 -1.72 12.10 2.16
N ARG A 172 -1.86 11.15 3.06
CA ARG A 172 -0.96 10.00 3.12
C ARG A 172 -1.16 9.07 1.92
N ASN A 173 -2.42 8.92 1.46
CA ASN A 173 -2.83 7.89 0.51
C ASN A 173 -2.96 8.39 -0.93
N TYR A 174 -2.99 9.71 -1.16
CA TYR A 174 -3.19 10.31 -2.48
C TYR A 174 -2.00 11.15 -2.92
N SER A 175 -1.72 11.11 -4.21
CA SER A 175 -0.92 12.11 -4.94
C SER A 175 -1.87 12.98 -5.75
N PHE A 176 -1.60 14.30 -5.82
CA PHE A 176 -2.54 15.27 -6.37
C PHE A 176 -2.09 15.75 -7.75
N LYS A 177 -3.03 15.75 -8.71
CA LYS A 177 -2.89 16.42 -10.00
C LYS A 177 -3.83 17.61 -10.03
N TYR A 178 -3.28 18.82 -10.02
CA TYR A 178 -4.07 20.06 -10.06
C TYR A 178 -4.41 20.47 -11.48
N VAL A 179 -5.64 20.89 -11.71
CA VAL A 179 -6.15 21.40 -12.98
C VAL A 179 -6.82 22.74 -12.71
N SER A 180 -6.28 23.78 -13.31
CA SER A 180 -6.83 25.15 -13.18
C SER A 180 -8.17 25.27 -13.89
N GLY A 181 -9.02 26.14 -13.37
CA GLY A 181 -10.21 26.66 -14.02
C GLY A 181 -9.97 28.08 -14.56
N ASP A 182 -10.96 28.61 -15.27
CA ASP A 182 -10.96 29.96 -15.81
C ASP A 182 -11.95 30.86 -15.04
N LEU A 183 -11.58 32.12 -14.86
CA LEU A 183 -12.51 33.18 -14.46
C LEU A 183 -12.74 34.09 -15.66
N GLU A 184 -13.96 34.05 -16.20
CA GLU A 184 -14.40 34.94 -17.26
C GLU A 184 -14.95 36.24 -16.69
N ILE A 185 -14.35 37.39 -17.03
CA ILE A 185 -14.82 38.73 -16.63
C ILE A 185 -15.50 39.39 -17.80
N THR A 186 -16.82 39.58 -17.68
CA THR A 186 -17.63 40.26 -18.71
C THR A 186 -17.72 41.75 -18.40
N ARG A 187 -17.51 42.59 -19.45
CA ARG A 187 -17.62 44.03 -19.32
C ARG A 187 -19.09 44.45 -19.15
N LYS A 188 -19.34 45.50 -18.32
CA LYS A 188 -20.64 46.15 -18.31
C LYS A 188 -20.91 46.78 -19.67
N LYS A 189 -22.09 46.52 -20.28
CA LYS A 189 -22.53 47.27 -21.46
C LYS A 189 -22.66 48.73 -21.06
N LYS A 190 -21.90 49.63 -21.70
CA LYS A 190 -22.18 51.07 -21.55
C LYS A 190 -23.58 51.30 -22.12
N SER A 191 -24.53 51.68 -21.27
CA SER A 191 -25.81 52.23 -21.74
C SER A 191 -25.50 53.61 -22.36
N PHE A 192 -25.57 53.72 -23.67
CA PHE A 192 -25.66 55.02 -24.33
C PHE A 192 -27.08 55.54 -24.09
N PHE A 193 -27.26 56.26 -22.98
CA PHE A 193 -28.41 57.15 -22.93
C PHE A 193 -28.08 58.32 -23.83
N GLY A 194 -28.77 58.39 -24.98
CA GLY A 194 -28.78 59.57 -25.86
C GLY A 194 -29.24 60.76 -25.06
N GLN A 195 -28.44 61.81 -25.05
CA GLN A 195 -28.95 63.14 -24.72
C GLN A 195 -29.75 63.60 -25.92
N ASN A 196 -31.06 63.86 -25.74
CA ASN A 196 -31.87 64.75 -26.51
C ASN A 196 -31.76 66.15 -25.88
#